data_b8bd00fc56c065436165dfbe10b7aec7
#
_entry.id   b8bd00fc56c065436165dfbe10b7aec7
#
_cell.length_a   1.000
_cell.length_b   1.000
_cell.length_c   1.000
_cell.angle_alpha   90.00
_cell.angle_beta   90.00
_cell.angle_gamma   90.00
#
_symmetry.space_group_name_H-M   'P 1'
#
loop_
_entity.id
_entity.type
_entity.pdbx_description
1 polymer ?
#
loop_
_entity_poly.entity_id
_entity_poly.type
_entity_poly.pdbx_seq_one_letter_code
_entity_poly.pdbx_strand_id
1 'polypeptide(L)'
;MRTPLKNKRKAFTLVEVMLAVGVMAIAISSMIGLLSAITANINQIRQQSKAVALISNIETTLKDKNFDTVYQWVLNPTEPHVIYFWDEYQNPDDPDNSSLVTVSSEQEGMPPDNEHLKRSEGEIYRVLVSVYQEGLKGEKITVGDSAEYGGGVLPGDSQLYAVAYLPIKVEILADPRDDIISGVGEESQNVQRRIYDDVIIKMR
;
A
#
# COMPACT_ATOMS: atom_id res chain seq x y z
N MET A 1 76.04 -30.86 16.15
CA MET A 1 75.14 -31.24 15.05
C MET A 1 73.71 -31.17 15.55
N ARG A 2 72.86 -30.22 15.03
CA ARG A 2 71.46 -30.09 15.39
C ARG A 2 70.66 -30.72 14.23
N THR A 3 69.95 -31.81 14.49
CA THR A 3 69.04 -32.45 13.56
C THR A 3 67.82 -31.55 13.34
N PRO A 4 67.42 -31.20 12.10
CA PRO A 4 66.23 -30.44 11.85
C PRO A 4 65.00 -31.29 12.15
N LEU A 5 64.09 -30.77 13.01
CA LEU A 5 62.77 -31.34 13.28
C LEU A 5 61.97 -31.31 12.01
N LYS A 6 61.75 -32.48 11.42
CA LYS A 6 60.93 -32.72 10.25
C LYS A 6 59.45 -32.53 10.61
N ASN A 7 58.92 -31.33 10.38
CA ASN A 7 57.54 -31.00 10.63
C ASN A 7 56.64 -31.86 9.70
N LYS A 8 56.04 -32.92 10.23
CA LYS A 8 55.09 -33.74 9.49
C LYS A 8 53.80 -32.94 9.28
N ARG A 9 53.63 -32.34 8.11
CA ARG A 9 52.37 -31.75 7.71
C ARG A 9 51.33 -32.87 7.64
N LYS A 10 50.34 -32.84 8.54
CA LYS A 10 49.18 -33.74 8.47
C LYS A 10 48.36 -33.34 7.25
N ALA A 11 48.16 -34.22 6.31
CA ALA A 11 47.25 -34.03 5.21
C ALA A 11 45.81 -34.25 5.70
N PHE A 12 44.89 -33.45 5.21
CA PHE A 12 43.47 -33.62 5.53
C PHE A 12 42.95 -34.94 4.98
N THR A 13 42.11 -35.62 5.73
CA THR A 13 41.42 -36.81 5.28
C THR A 13 40.28 -36.44 4.33
N LEU A 14 39.96 -37.34 3.39
CA LEU A 14 38.83 -37.18 2.46
C LEU A 14 37.52 -36.91 3.24
N VAL A 15 37.33 -37.56 4.36
CA VAL A 15 36.15 -37.41 5.23
C VAL A 15 36.05 -36.02 5.84
N GLU A 16 37.16 -35.44 6.30
CA GLU A 16 37.21 -34.09 6.83
C GLU A 16 36.83 -33.05 5.77
N VAL A 17 37.28 -33.21 4.53
CA VAL A 17 36.91 -32.31 3.43
C VAL A 17 35.45 -32.46 3.07
N MET A 18 34.89 -33.67 3.00
CA MET A 18 33.46 -33.88 2.74
C MET A 18 32.58 -33.30 3.84
N LEU A 19 32.99 -33.44 5.10
CA LEU A 19 32.26 -32.89 6.24
C LEU A 19 32.29 -31.35 6.23
N ALA A 20 33.45 -30.75 5.94
CA ALA A 20 33.60 -29.31 5.81
C ALA A 20 32.74 -28.72 4.68
N VAL A 21 32.70 -29.36 3.50
CA VAL A 21 31.87 -28.96 2.37
C VAL A 21 30.38 -29.10 2.71
N GLY A 22 29.99 -30.17 3.40
CA GLY A 22 28.60 -30.38 3.86
C GLY A 22 28.11 -29.28 4.82
N VAL A 23 28.92 -28.95 5.84
CA VAL A 23 28.60 -27.87 6.79
C VAL A 23 28.54 -26.52 6.07
N MET A 24 29.48 -26.27 5.14
CA MET A 24 29.51 -25.05 4.36
C MET A 24 28.26 -24.88 3.49
N ALA A 25 27.81 -25.97 2.84
CA ALA A 25 26.58 -25.96 2.04
C ALA A 25 25.34 -25.62 2.86
N ILE A 26 25.20 -26.18 4.08
CA ILE A 26 24.10 -25.86 5.00
C ILE A 26 24.16 -24.40 5.44
N ALA A 27 25.35 -23.91 5.76
CA ALA A 27 25.52 -22.51 6.17
C ALA A 27 25.13 -21.53 5.06
N ILE A 28 25.55 -21.78 3.82
CA ILE A 28 25.21 -20.94 2.66
C ILE A 28 23.69 -20.99 2.40
N SER A 29 23.08 -22.17 2.45
CA SER A 29 21.63 -22.32 2.24
C SER A 29 20.82 -21.56 3.29
N SER A 30 21.24 -21.60 4.55
CA SER A 30 20.64 -20.86 5.65
C SER A 30 20.76 -19.34 5.43
N MET A 31 21.91 -18.88 4.96
CA MET A 31 22.17 -17.47 4.69
C MET A 31 21.30 -16.92 3.55
N ILE A 32 21.11 -17.71 2.48
CA ILE A 32 20.21 -17.35 1.37
C ILE A 32 18.76 -17.26 1.84
N GLY A 33 18.31 -18.21 2.66
CA GLY A 33 16.96 -18.19 3.24
C GLY A 33 16.72 -16.95 4.10
N LEU A 34 17.70 -16.58 4.92
CA LEU A 34 17.64 -15.40 5.78
C LEU A 34 17.62 -14.08 4.97
N LEU A 35 18.43 -14.02 3.90
CA LEU A 35 18.47 -12.85 3.01
C LEU A 35 17.12 -12.64 2.31
N SER A 36 16.50 -13.72 1.83
CA SER A 36 15.17 -13.66 1.20
C SER A 36 14.10 -13.13 2.18
N ALA A 37 14.12 -13.59 3.44
CA ALA A 37 13.20 -13.12 4.47
C ALA A 37 13.42 -11.64 4.80
N ILE A 38 14.67 -11.20 4.88
CA ILE A 38 15.00 -9.79 5.13
C ILE A 38 14.50 -8.91 3.99
N THR A 39 14.70 -9.31 2.73
CA THR A 39 14.25 -8.54 1.57
C THR A 39 12.71 -8.40 1.55
N ALA A 40 11.98 -9.47 1.86
CA ALA A 40 10.53 -9.42 1.98
C ALA A 40 10.06 -8.45 3.07
N ASN A 41 10.71 -8.46 4.24
CA ASN A 41 10.40 -7.54 5.34
C ASN A 41 10.70 -6.08 4.98
N ILE A 42 11.82 -5.80 4.30
CA ILE A 42 12.17 -4.45 3.85
C ILE A 42 11.09 -3.90 2.91
N ASN A 43 10.64 -4.70 1.95
CA ASN A 43 9.59 -4.28 1.02
C ASN A 43 8.29 -3.99 1.77
N GLN A 44 7.90 -4.82 2.73
CA GLN A 44 6.72 -4.57 3.55
C GLN A 44 6.82 -3.26 4.35
N ILE A 45 7.97 -2.99 4.97
CA ILE A 45 8.21 -1.76 5.72
C ILE A 45 8.14 -0.54 4.79
N ARG A 46 8.70 -0.62 3.58
CA ARG A 46 8.61 0.45 2.58
C ARG A 46 7.18 0.74 2.19
N GLN A 47 6.37 -0.28 1.90
CA GLN A 47 4.95 -0.13 1.57
C GLN A 47 4.17 0.53 2.70
N GLN A 48 4.37 0.08 3.94
CA GLN A 48 3.72 0.69 5.11
C GLN A 48 4.14 2.14 5.31
N SER A 49 5.43 2.45 5.21
CA SER A 49 5.93 3.82 5.33
C SER A 49 5.36 4.74 4.26
N LYS A 50 5.23 4.24 3.02
CA LYS A 50 4.62 4.98 1.93
C LYS A 50 3.12 5.19 2.16
N ALA A 51 2.40 4.17 2.64
CA ALA A 51 0.99 4.28 2.98
C ALA A 51 0.74 5.37 4.03
N VAL A 52 1.55 5.41 5.08
CA VAL A 52 1.46 6.46 6.11
C VAL A 52 1.72 7.85 5.52
N ALA A 53 2.70 7.99 4.62
CA ALA A 53 2.94 9.27 3.92
C ALA A 53 1.75 9.68 3.04
N LEU A 54 1.09 8.72 2.38
CA LEU A 54 -0.09 8.97 1.56
C LEU A 54 -1.29 9.47 2.37
N ILE A 55 -1.44 9.07 3.64
CA ILE A 55 -2.55 9.52 4.49
C ILE A 55 -2.60 11.04 4.56
N SER A 56 -1.46 11.70 4.71
CA SER A 56 -1.40 13.16 4.71
C SER A 56 -1.92 13.78 3.41
N ASN A 57 -1.62 13.16 2.26
CA ASN A 57 -2.10 13.60 0.97
C ASN A 57 -3.62 13.36 0.83
N ILE A 58 -4.09 12.19 1.30
CA ILE A 58 -5.52 11.83 1.31
C ILE A 58 -6.29 12.80 2.22
N GLU A 59 -5.79 13.07 3.42
CA GLU A 59 -6.41 14.06 4.32
C GLU A 59 -6.50 15.44 3.66
N THR A 60 -5.45 15.87 2.98
CA THR A 60 -5.43 17.13 2.25
C THR A 60 -6.47 17.13 1.14
N THR A 61 -6.51 16.08 0.31
CA THR A 61 -7.51 15.91 -0.75
C THR A 61 -8.93 15.95 -0.19
N LEU A 62 -9.19 15.21 0.90
CA LEU A 62 -10.51 15.21 1.54
C LEU A 62 -10.87 16.57 2.17
N LYS A 63 -9.89 17.32 2.70
CA LYS A 63 -10.12 18.65 3.27
C LYS A 63 -10.41 19.69 2.20
N ASP A 64 -9.72 19.63 1.07
CA ASP A 64 -9.87 20.60 -0.03
C ASP A 64 -11.21 20.46 -0.77
N LYS A 65 -11.77 19.25 -0.82
CA LYS A 65 -13.11 19.03 -1.39
C LYS A 65 -14.18 19.57 -0.43
N ASN A 66 -15.29 20.07 -0.97
CA ASN A 66 -16.41 20.46 -0.14
C ASN A 66 -17.07 19.24 0.53
N PHE A 67 -17.86 19.50 1.59
CA PHE A 67 -18.53 18.44 2.35
C PHE A 67 -19.48 17.63 1.47
N ASP A 68 -20.26 18.29 0.63
CA ASP A 68 -21.27 17.65 -0.22
C ASP A 68 -20.64 16.68 -1.22
N THR A 69 -19.50 17.03 -1.83
CA THR A 69 -18.77 16.16 -2.74
C THR A 69 -18.29 14.90 -2.02
N VAL A 70 -17.63 15.06 -0.88
CA VAL A 70 -17.14 13.92 -0.09
C VAL A 70 -18.29 13.06 0.43
N TYR A 71 -19.39 13.70 0.80
CA TYR A 71 -20.60 13.00 1.23
C TYR A 71 -21.17 12.10 0.12
N GLN A 72 -21.23 12.60 -1.12
CA GLN A 72 -21.66 11.81 -2.28
C GLN A 72 -20.75 10.60 -2.55
N TRP A 73 -19.44 10.74 -2.33
CA TRP A 73 -18.50 9.63 -2.49
C TRP A 73 -18.80 8.44 -1.58
N VAL A 74 -19.28 8.70 -0.36
CA VAL A 74 -19.51 7.66 0.64
C VAL A 74 -20.96 7.19 0.73
N LEU A 75 -21.86 7.80 -0.06
CA LEU A 75 -23.28 7.42 -0.09
C LEU A 75 -23.51 6.00 -0.61
N ASN A 76 -22.63 5.48 -1.47
CA ASN A 76 -22.77 4.13 -1.98
C ASN A 76 -21.97 3.16 -1.10
N PRO A 77 -22.62 2.35 -0.24
CA PRO A 77 -21.90 1.42 0.65
C PRO A 77 -21.37 0.18 -0.05
N THR A 78 -21.85 -0.11 -1.27
CA THR A 78 -21.46 -1.30 -2.04
C THR A 78 -20.29 -1.03 -2.97
N GLU A 79 -20.11 0.23 -3.37
CA GLU A 79 -19.05 0.66 -4.27
C GLU A 79 -18.29 1.81 -3.62
N PRO A 80 -17.15 1.54 -2.95
CA PRO A 80 -16.33 2.59 -2.36
C PRO A 80 -15.81 3.52 -3.45
N HIS A 81 -15.73 4.80 -3.14
CA HIS A 81 -15.10 5.76 -4.03
C HIS A 81 -13.60 5.48 -4.12
N VAL A 82 -13.03 5.49 -5.33
CA VAL A 82 -11.65 5.09 -5.58
C VAL A 82 -10.81 6.30 -6.01
N ILE A 83 -9.66 6.47 -5.38
CA ILE A 83 -8.66 7.46 -5.78
C ILE A 83 -7.34 6.73 -5.96
N TYR A 84 -6.65 6.96 -7.08
CA TYR A 84 -5.34 6.38 -7.34
C TYR A 84 -4.24 7.38 -7.02
N PHE A 85 -3.16 6.90 -6.40
CA PHE A 85 -1.92 7.64 -6.15
C PHE A 85 -0.73 6.84 -6.68
N TRP A 86 0.22 7.53 -7.27
CA TRP A 86 1.48 6.94 -7.74
C TRP A 86 2.60 7.97 -7.64
N ASP A 87 3.83 7.49 -7.69
CA ASP A 87 5.00 8.34 -7.81
C ASP A 87 5.44 8.41 -9.27
N GLU A 88 5.73 9.59 -9.78
CA GLU A 88 6.28 9.78 -11.11
C GLU A 88 7.47 10.74 -11.10
N TYR A 89 8.36 10.57 -12.07
CA TYR A 89 9.46 11.49 -12.28
C TYR A 89 8.95 12.79 -12.88
N GLN A 90 9.34 13.94 -12.32
CA GLN A 90 9.02 15.26 -12.87
C GLN A 90 9.58 15.43 -14.29
N ASN A 91 10.78 14.87 -14.53
CA ASN A 91 11.38 14.83 -15.85
C ASN A 91 11.64 13.36 -16.22
N PRO A 92 10.72 12.73 -16.97
CA PRO A 92 10.86 11.32 -17.34
C PRO A 92 11.99 11.05 -18.33
N ASP A 93 12.48 12.08 -19.03
CA ASP A 93 13.58 11.97 -20.00
C ASP A 93 14.97 11.95 -19.31
N ASP A 94 15.05 12.39 -18.05
CA ASP A 94 16.27 12.36 -17.23
C ASP A 94 15.93 11.95 -15.78
N PRO A 95 15.62 10.66 -15.55
CA PRO A 95 15.23 10.16 -14.24
C PRO A 95 16.32 10.32 -13.18
N ASP A 96 17.59 10.23 -13.57
CA ASP A 96 18.73 10.31 -12.65
C ASP A 96 18.89 11.70 -12.01
N ASN A 97 18.40 12.75 -12.69
CA ASN A 97 18.44 14.13 -12.22
C ASN A 97 17.04 14.67 -11.88
N SER A 98 16.02 13.82 -11.85
CA SER A 98 14.63 14.20 -11.60
C SER A 98 14.20 13.80 -10.19
N SER A 99 13.34 14.62 -9.59
CA SER A 99 12.68 14.27 -8.32
C SER A 99 11.43 13.44 -8.59
N LEU A 100 11.16 12.48 -7.70
CA LEU A 100 9.89 11.77 -7.65
C LEU A 100 8.84 12.65 -6.94
N VAL A 101 7.67 12.75 -7.53
CA VAL A 101 6.51 13.42 -6.95
C VAL A 101 5.34 12.46 -6.87
N THR A 102 4.57 12.53 -5.78
CA THR A 102 3.34 11.76 -5.65
C THR A 102 2.22 12.51 -6.37
N VAL A 103 1.57 11.84 -7.30
CA VAL A 103 0.46 12.35 -8.10
C VAL A 103 -0.80 11.55 -7.76
N SER A 104 -1.96 12.19 -7.86
CA SER A 104 -3.25 11.53 -7.76
C SER A 104 -4.00 11.55 -9.09
N SER A 105 -4.93 10.61 -9.28
CA SER A 105 -5.79 10.61 -10.46
C SER A 105 -6.67 11.86 -10.49
N GLU A 106 -6.64 12.58 -11.62
CA GLU A 106 -7.53 13.73 -11.82
C GLU A 106 -8.97 13.29 -12.04
N GLN A 107 -9.16 12.13 -12.66
CA GLN A 107 -10.45 11.49 -12.85
C GLN A 107 -10.67 10.47 -11.74
N GLU A 108 -11.58 10.77 -10.86
CA GLU A 108 -11.97 9.93 -9.73
C GLU A 108 -12.43 8.55 -10.23
N GLY A 109 -11.90 7.49 -9.62
CA GLY A 109 -12.23 6.11 -9.96
C GLY A 109 -11.50 5.51 -11.16
N MET A 110 -10.70 6.30 -11.89
CA MET A 110 -9.92 5.78 -13.03
C MET A 110 -8.47 5.54 -12.65
N PRO A 111 -7.89 4.40 -13.03
CA PRO A 111 -6.45 4.17 -12.90
C PRO A 111 -5.68 5.17 -13.78
N PRO A 112 -4.38 5.39 -13.49
CA PRO A 112 -3.54 6.23 -14.32
C PRO A 112 -3.51 5.73 -15.77
N ASP A 113 -3.51 6.65 -16.72
CA ASP A 113 -3.42 6.30 -18.13
C ASP A 113 -2.04 5.76 -18.52
N ASN A 114 -1.89 5.31 -19.78
CA ASN A 114 -0.66 4.73 -20.27
C ASN A 114 0.54 5.70 -20.26
N GLU A 115 0.32 7.02 -20.32
CA GLU A 115 1.40 7.99 -20.25
C GLU A 115 1.90 8.12 -18.81
N HIS A 116 1.01 8.26 -17.85
CA HIS A 116 1.35 8.28 -16.44
C HIS A 116 1.99 6.96 -16.00
N LEU A 117 1.46 5.82 -16.47
CA LEU A 117 2.03 4.50 -16.18
C LEU A 117 3.47 4.35 -16.68
N LYS A 118 3.83 4.96 -17.81
CA LYS A 118 5.21 4.94 -18.32
C LYS A 118 6.17 5.79 -17.47
N ARG A 119 5.68 6.86 -16.86
CA ARG A 119 6.45 7.78 -16.02
C ARG A 119 6.47 7.36 -14.55
N SER A 120 5.55 6.46 -14.16
CA SER A 120 5.42 6.03 -12.77
C SER A 120 6.58 5.15 -12.34
N GLU A 121 6.96 5.25 -11.08
CA GLU A 121 7.95 4.43 -10.42
C GLU A 121 7.32 3.69 -9.24
N GLY A 122 7.63 2.39 -9.12
CA GLY A 122 7.15 1.57 -8.01
C GLY A 122 5.71 1.09 -8.16
N GLU A 123 4.99 1.05 -7.04
CA GLU A 123 3.61 0.56 -6.95
C GLU A 123 2.60 1.69 -7.13
N ILE A 124 1.42 1.33 -7.59
CA ILE A 124 0.27 2.23 -7.69
C ILE A 124 -0.62 1.96 -6.48
N TYR A 125 -0.98 3.01 -5.77
CA TYR A 125 -1.79 2.92 -4.57
C TYR A 125 -3.23 3.26 -4.91
N ARG A 126 -4.11 2.31 -4.64
CA ARG A 126 -5.55 2.49 -4.76
C ARG A 126 -6.13 2.75 -3.38
N VAL A 127 -6.77 3.88 -3.23
CA VAL A 127 -7.39 4.34 -2.01
C VAL A 127 -8.89 4.18 -2.12
N LEU A 128 -9.47 3.33 -1.28
CA LEU A 128 -10.90 3.13 -1.19
C LEU A 128 -11.44 4.02 -0.07
N VAL A 129 -12.38 4.89 -0.44
CA VAL A 129 -13.03 5.84 0.47
C VAL A 129 -14.48 5.39 0.67
N SER A 130 -14.88 5.12 1.89
CA SER A 130 -16.22 4.67 2.24
C SER A 130 -16.68 5.25 3.58
N VAL A 131 -17.96 5.14 3.90
CA VAL A 131 -18.44 5.53 5.23
C VAL A 131 -17.91 4.55 6.28
N TYR A 132 -17.47 5.07 7.43
CA TYR A 132 -17.13 4.23 8.58
C TYR A 132 -18.40 3.72 9.23
N GLN A 133 -18.71 2.43 9.05
CA GLN A 133 -20.01 1.84 9.41
C GLN A 133 -20.21 1.66 10.91
N GLU A 134 -19.15 1.60 11.70
CA GLU A 134 -19.26 1.38 13.14
C GLU A 134 -19.53 2.67 13.93
N GLY A 135 -19.39 3.83 13.28
CA GLY A 135 -19.54 5.15 13.91
C GLY A 135 -18.54 5.41 15.04
N LEU A 136 -18.41 6.69 15.44
CA LEU A 136 -17.48 7.06 16.51
C LEU A 136 -17.90 6.61 17.91
N LYS A 137 -19.14 6.14 18.07
CA LYS A 137 -19.69 5.63 19.34
C LYS A 137 -20.01 4.13 19.32
N GLY A 138 -19.48 3.41 18.33
CA GLY A 138 -19.80 1.98 18.13
C GLY A 138 -21.20 1.75 17.53
N GLU A 139 -21.90 2.79 17.10
CA GLU A 139 -23.17 2.67 16.38
C GLU A 139 -22.90 2.46 14.89
N LYS A 140 -23.55 1.44 14.32
CA LYS A 140 -23.42 1.13 12.91
C LYS A 140 -24.13 2.20 12.08
N ILE A 141 -23.38 2.89 11.21
CA ILE A 141 -23.93 3.83 10.23
C ILE A 141 -24.31 3.05 8.96
N THR A 142 -25.57 3.15 8.56
CA THR A 142 -26.07 2.56 7.32
C THR A 142 -26.50 3.65 6.35
N VAL A 143 -26.43 3.36 5.06
CA VAL A 143 -26.92 4.27 4.00
C VAL A 143 -28.33 3.87 3.64
N GLY A 144 -29.23 4.86 3.53
CA GLY A 144 -30.62 4.60 3.17
C GLY A 144 -31.36 5.86 2.74
N ASP A 145 -32.51 5.66 2.09
CA ASP A 145 -33.35 6.74 1.55
C ASP A 145 -34.18 7.49 2.60
N SER A 146 -34.18 7.07 3.85
CA SER A 146 -35.02 7.71 4.87
C SER A 146 -34.36 8.95 5.44
N ALA A 147 -35.08 10.06 5.40
CA ALA A 147 -34.72 11.31 6.04
C ALA A 147 -34.78 11.30 7.59
N GLU A 148 -35.11 10.16 8.19
CA GLU A 148 -35.15 10.00 9.63
C GLU A 148 -33.72 9.85 10.19
N TYR A 149 -33.24 10.94 10.69
CA TYR A 149 -31.97 11.01 11.38
C TYR A 149 -32.15 10.59 12.85
N GLY A 150 -31.55 9.53 13.24
CA GLY A 150 -31.60 9.04 14.63
C GLY A 150 -31.15 7.60 14.82
N GLY A 151 -30.96 6.86 13.74
CA GLY A 151 -30.60 5.43 13.78
C GLY A 151 -29.32 5.04 13.05
N GLY A 152 -28.35 5.95 12.88
CA GLY A 152 -27.12 5.63 12.17
C GLY A 152 -27.29 5.46 10.65
N VAL A 153 -28.30 6.07 10.06
CA VAL A 153 -28.55 6.05 8.61
C VAL A 153 -28.07 7.37 7.99
N LEU A 154 -27.29 7.28 6.91
CA LEU A 154 -26.94 8.44 6.09
C LEU A 154 -28.12 8.80 5.18
N PRO A 155 -28.69 10.03 5.28
CA PRO A 155 -29.68 10.50 4.34
C PRO A 155 -29.11 10.64 2.92
N GLY A 156 -29.96 10.50 1.90
CA GLY A 156 -29.54 10.66 0.49
C GLY A 156 -29.08 12.08 0.15
N ASP A 157 -29.54 13.08 0.90
CA ASP A 157 -29.12 14.49 0.77
C ASP A 157 -28.20 14.88 1.93
N SER A 158 -27.03 15.42 1.60
CA SER A 158 -26.06 15.93 2.59
C SER A 158 -26.63 17.01 3.48
N GLN A 159 -27.58 17.79 2.99
CA GLN A 159 -28.23 18.88 3.74
C GLN A 159 -29.08 18.36 4.90
N LEU A 160 -29.61 17.17 4.77
CA LEU A 160 -30.38 16.48 5.81
C LEU A 160 -29.48 15.80 6.86
N TYR A 161 -28.19 15.71 6.59
CA TYR A 161 -27.23 15.14 7.53
C TYR A 161 -26.95 16.13 8.67
N ALA A 162 -27.51 15.85 9.86
CA ALA A 162 -27.53 16.80 10.97
C ALA A 162 -26.23 16.87 11.79
N VAL A 163 -25.26 15.97 11.52
CA VAL A 163 -23.99 15.93 12.27
C VAL A 163 -22.96 16.82 11.60
N ALA A 164 -22.15 17.51 12.41
CA ALA A 164 -21.10 18.40 11.93
C ALA A 164 -19.87 17.69 11.34
N TYR A 165 -19.80 16.37 11.45
CA TYR A 165 -18.67 15.57 10.99
C TYR A 165 -19.13 14.28 10.31
N LEU A 166 -18.36 13.79 9.35
CA LEU A 166 -18.58 12.55 8.62
C LEU A 166 -17.37 11.62 8.84
N PRO A 167 -17.55 10.47 9.51
CA PRO A 167 -16.46 9.50 9.67
C PRO A 167 -16.29 8.71 8.36
N ILE A 168 -15.09 8.75 7.82
CA ILE A 168 -14.72 8.16 6.55
C ILE A 168 -13.69 7.08 6.80
N LYS A 169 -13.96 5.88 6.33
CA LYS A 169 -12.99 4.78 6.29
C LYS A 169 -12.17 4.91 5.02
N VAL A 170 -10.86 4.89 5.19
CA VAL A 170 -9.89 4.91 4.10
C VAL A 170 -9.11 3.61 4.15
N GLU A 171 -9.12 2.85 3.05
CA GLU A 171 -8.32 1.64 2.90
C GLU A 171 -7.33 1.85 1.75
N ILE A 172 -6.05 1.59 2.00
CA ILE A 172 -4.98 1.73 1.01
C ILE A 172 -4.53 0.35 0.56
N LEU A 173 -4.64 0.09 -0.74
CA LEU A 173 -4.17 -1.11 -1.41
C LEU A 173 -2.98 -0.75 -2.29
N ALA A 174 -1.98 -1.63 -2.34
CA ALA A 174 -0.88 -1.53 -3.28
C ALA A 174 -1.14 -2.49 -4.44
N ASP A 175 -1.22 -1.94 -5.64
CA ASP A 175 -1.38 -2.69 -6.87
C ASP A 175 -0.05 -2.69 -7.63
N PRO A 176 0.48 -3.85 -8.03
CA PRO A 176 1.65 -3.90 -8.89
C PRO A 176 1.37 -3.16 -10.21
N ARG A 177 2.31 -2.31 -10.63
CA ARG A 177 2.19 -1.54 -11.89
C ARG A 177 1.87 -2.43 -13.10
N ASP A 178 2.54 -3.58 -13.20
CA ASP A 178 2.39 -4.51 -14.32
C ASP A 178 0.97 -5.10 -14.41
N ASP A 179 0.30 -5.28 -13.27
CA ASP A 179 -1.07 -5.79 -13.22
C ASP A 179 -2.06 -4.75 -13.78
N ILE A 180 -1.84 -3.47 -13.52
CA ILE A 180 -2.67 -2.38 -14.07
C ILE A 180 -2.47 -2.25 -15.58
N ILE A 181 -1.21 -2.33 -16.06
CA ILE A 181 -0.88 -2.26 -17.49
C ILE A 181 -1.51 -3.42 -18.25
N SER A 182 -1.55 -4.62 -17.66
CA SER A 182 -2.10 -5.83 -18.29
C SER A 182 -3.63 -5.90 -18.25
N GLY A 183 -4.30 -4.97 -17.55
CA GLY A 183 -5.75 -4.99 -17.35
C GLY A 183 -6.23 -6.10 -16.41
N VAL A 184 -5.31 -6.82 -15.77
CA VAL A 184 -5.63 -7.92 -14.84
C VAL A 184 -6.16 -7.39 -13.50
N GLY A 185 -5.94 -6.10 -13.21
CA GLY A 185 -6.28 -5.48 -11.92
C GLY A 185 -7.78 -5.46 -11.60
N GLU A 186 -8.67 -5.49 -12.60
CA GLU A 186 -10.12 -5.49 -12.35
C GLU A 186 -10.67 -6.89 -12.01
N GLU A 187 -10.08 -7.97 -12.52
CA GLU A 187 -10.52 -9.34 -12.23
C GLU A 187 -9.76 -10.01 -11.07
N SER A 188 -8.57 -9.56 -10.75
CA SER A 188 -7.73 -10.15 -9.72
C SER A 188 -8.00 -9.56 -8.33
N GLN A 189 -9.21 -9.69 -7.83
CA GLN A 189 -9.54 -9.37 -6.42
C GLN A 189 -8.69 -10.16 -5.40
N ASN A 190 -7.99 -11.20 -5.83
CA ASN A 190 -7.21 -12.09 -4.97
C ASN A 190 -5.76 -11.63 -4.71
N VAL A 191 -5.25 -10.63 -5.42
CA VAL A 191 -3.86 -10.15 -5.27
C VAL A 191 -3.78 -8.77 -4.59
N GLN A 192 -4.93 -8.13 -4.37
CA GLN A 192 -5.00 -6.81 -3.74
C GLN A 192 -4.54 -6.89 -2.29
N ARG A 193 -3.34 -6.43 -2.04
CA ARG A 193 -2.78 -6.38 -0.69
C ARG A 193 -3.18 -5.07 -0.02
N ARG A 194 -4.16 -5.15 0.89
CA ARG A 194 -4.42 -4.05 1.81
C ARG A 194 -3.19 -3.84 2.68
N ILE A 195 -2.59 -2.66 2.60
CA ILE A 195 -1.38 -2.30 3.34
C ILE A 195 -1.69 -1.42 4.54
N TYR A 196 -2.81 -0.68 4.50
CA TYR A 196 -3.19 0.22 5.57
C TYR A 196 -4.69 0.50 5.56
N ASP A 197 -5.26 0.79 6.74
CA ASP A 197 -6.62 1.32 6.90
C ASP A 197 -6.66 2.33 8.05
N ASP A 198 -7.47 3.37 7.89
CA ASP A 198 -7.64 4.43 8.86
C ASP A 198 -9.06 5.04 8.79
N VAL A 199 -9.40 5.83 9.80
CA VAL A 199 -10.65 6.58 9.85
C VAL A 199 -10.36 8.07 9.91
N ILE A 200 -10.74 8.78 8.86
CA ILE A 200 -10.56 10.22 8.73
C ILE A 200 -11.90 10.91 9.01
N ILE A 201 -11.87 12.05 9.68
CA ILE A 201 -13.05 12.85 9.96
C ILE A 201 -13.12 14.03 8.99
N LYS A 202 -14.17 14.07 8.17
CA LYS A 202 -14.51 15.22 7.33
C LYS A 202 -15.44 16.14 8.12
N MET A 203 -14.99 17.35 8.40
CA MET A 203 -15.83 18.41 8.98
C MET A 203 -16.68 19.06 7.90
N ARG A 204 -17.88 19.52 8.30
CA ARG A 204 -18.82 20.23 7.43
C ARG A 204 -18.38 21.66 7.18
#